data_d2b7d3932bcd6f4eb78c3d07aabc6989
#
_entry.id   d2b7d3932bcd6f4eb78c3d07aabc6989
#
_cell.length_a   1.000
_cell.length_b   1.000
_cell.length_c   1.000
_cell.angle_alpha   90.00
_cell.angle_beta   90.00
_cell.angle_gamma   90.00
#
_symmetry.space_group_name_H-M   'P 1'
#
loop_
_entity.id
_entity.type
_entity.pdbx_description
1 polymer ?
#
loop_
_entity_poly.entity_id
_entity_poly.type
_entity_poly.pdbx_seq_one_letter_code
_entity_poly.pdbx_strand_id
1 'polypeptide(L)'
;MPESCPICFRHCTPPEGELGACRGRRMVNGHVICDNYGKLTAITLDPIEKKPLRQFCPGSKILSVGSYGCNLSCPFCENHNLSQAKPGDVYTMHFTPEEVVERAVSLQDKGNIGVAFTYNEPMISMEFVRDTAMLAKQKGLKTVLVTNGTAEVDVLEELLPYIDAMNVDFKGFDYYYYKKTLGGDINIVIRFIERAIQSCHVEITTLVVPNE
;
A
#
# COMPACT_ATOMS: atom_id res chain seq x y z
N MET A 1 19.44 11.21 19.00
CA MET A 1 19.67 11.09 17.55
C MET A 1 18.30 10.91 16.92
N PRO A 2 18.02 11.47 15.74
CA PRO A 2 16.73 11.27 15.06
C PRO A 2 16.54 9.78 14.73
N GLU A 3 15.28 9.33 14.82
CA GLU A 3 14.91 7.95 14.59
C GLU A 3 14.89 7.62 13.08
N SER A 4 15.36 6.42 12.72
CA SER A 4 15.25 5.92 11.36
C SER A 4 13.84 5.38 11.10
N CYS A 5 13.27 5.63 9.93
CA CYS A 5 11.96 5.10 9.52
C CYS A 5 12.00 3.56 9.45
N PRO A 6 11.14 2.84 10.19
CA PRO A 6 11.19 1.38 10.21
C PRO A 6 10.43 0.70 9.05
N ILE A 7 9.68 1.46 8.24
CA ILE A 7 8.64 0.92 7.38
C ILE A 7 9.18 0.08 6.21
N CYS A 8 10.28 0.48 5.61
CA CYS A 8 10.79 -0.19 4.42
C CYS A 8 12.31 -0.17 4.35
N PHE A 9 12.88 -0.95 3.43
CA PHE A 9 14.31 -1.12 3.18
C PHE A 9 15.14 0.18 3.07
N ARG A 10 14.50 1.33 2.90
CA ARG A 10 15.21 2.62 2.78
C ARG A 10 15.67 3.17 4.11
N HIS A 11 15.04 2.82 5.21
CA HIS A 11 15.35 3.27 6.57
C HIS A 11 15.72 4.77 6.64
N CYS A 12 14.89 5.61 5.99
CA CYS A 12 15.15 7.04 5.84
C CYS A 12 15.28 7.74 7.20
N THR A 13 16.25 8.65 7.32
CA THR A 13 16.39 9.60 8.44
C THR A 13 16.45 11.01 7.84
N PRO A 14 15.30 11.53 7.32
CA PRO A 14 15.31 12.86 6.73
C PRO A 14 15.57 13.94 7.79
N PRO A 15 16.04 15.12 7.38
CA PRO A 15 16.13 16.28 8.30
C PRO A 15 14.77 16.65 8.87
N GLU A 16 14.76 17.37 10.00
CA GLU A 16 13.53 17.85 10.64
C GLU A 16 12.64 18.64 9.66
N GLY A 17 11.36 18.30 9.62
CA GLY A 17 10.37 18.87 8.69
C GLY A 17 10.40 18.28 7.27
N GLU A 18 11.43 17.53 6.90
CA GLU A 18 11.60 17.00 5.55
C GLU A 18 10.90 15.64 5.35
N LEU A 19 10.60 15.34 4.09
CA LEU A 19 9.98 14.09 3.69
C LEU A 19 11.03 12.99 3.46
N GLY A 20 10.68 11.76 3.83
CA GLY A 20 11.40 10.57 3.38
C GLY A 20 11.28 10.33 1.87
N ALA A 21 12.08 9.42 1.33
CA ALA A 21 12.11 9.10 -0.10
C ALA A 21 10.74 8.70 -0.68
N CYS A 22 9.85 8.13 0.13
CA CYS A 22 8.50 7.74 -0.27
C CYS A 22 7.51 8.91 -0.40
N ARG A 23 7.85 10.11 0.09
CA ARG A 23 7.03 11.34 0.07
C ARG A 23 5.77 11.30 0.94
N GLY A 24 5.46 10.17 1.55
CA GLY A 24 4.30 9.99 2.43
C GLY A 24 4.65 9.99 3.93
N ARG A 25 5.93 10.13 4.27
CA ARG A 25 6.40 10.15 5.66
C ARG A 25 7.33 11.32 5.91
N ARG A 26 7.24 11.94 7.09
CA ARG A 26 7.95 13.19 7.46
C ARG A 26 8.63 13.06 8.81
N MET A 27 9.80 13.68 8.96
CA MET A 27 10.45 13.86 10.26
C MET A 27 9.75 14.97 11.04
N VAL A 28 9.31 14.66 12.25
CA VAL A 28 8.69 15.63 13.17
C VAL A 28 9.16 15.33 14.60
N ASN A 29 9.80 16.29 15.24
CA ASN A 29 10.33 16.18 16.59
C ASN A 29 11.25 14.95 16.78
N GLY A 30 12.07 14.64 15.78
CA GLY A 30 13.01 13.53 15.79
C GLY A 30 12.41 12.15 15.47
N HIS A 31 11.11 12.06 15.13
CA HIS A 31 10.40 10.83 14.75
C HIS A 31 9.87 10.89 13.33
N VAL A 32 9.87 9.77 12.60
CA VAL A 32 9.31 9.71 11.25
C VAL A 32 7.85 9.29 11.33
N ILE A 33 6.94 10.24 11.11
CA ILE A 33 5.49 10.04 11.15
C ILE A 33 4.88 9.81 9.76
N CYS A 34 3.66 9.26 9.71
CA CYS A 34 2.84 9.14 8.50
C CYS A 34 2.24 10.50 8.16
N ASP A 35 2.82 11.22 7.17
CA ASP A 35 2.34 12.54 6.73
C ASP A 35 1.06 12.46 5.90
N ASN A 36 0.83 11.35 5.22
CA ASN A 36 -0.34 11.13 4.36
C ASN A 36 -1.48 10.35 5.05
N TYR A 37 -1.47 10.21 6.38
CA TYR A 37 -2.52 9.56 7.14
C TYR A 37 -3.89 10.17 6.83
N GLY A 38 -4.83 9.34 6.34
CA GLY A 38 -6.20 9.75 5.99
C GLY A 38 -6.31 10.69 4.77
N LYS A 39 -5.20 11.05 4.11
CA LYS A 39 -5.20 11.89 2.90
C LYS A 39 -5.39 11.01 1.67
N LEU A 40 -6.63 10.84 1.23
CA LEU A 40 -6.96 9.98 0.09
C LEU A 40 -7.05 10.78 -1.21
N THR A 41 -6.44 10.26 -2.27
CA THR A 41 -6.52 10.77 -3.65
C THR A 41 -7.62 10.09 -4.45
N ALA A 42 -8.03 8.90 -4.01
CA ALA A 42 -9.07 8.11 -4.66
C ALA A 42 -9.87 7.29 -3.64
N ILE A 43 -11.18 7.21 -3.87
CA ILE A 43 -12.10 6.31 -3.18
C ILE A 43 -13.18 5.85 -4.17
N THR A 44 -13.12 4.58 -4.61
CA THR A 44 -13.91 4.07 -5.73
C THR A 44 -14.34 2.62 -5.50
N LEU A 45 -15.59 2.29 -5.86
CA LEU A 45 -16.05 0.90 -5.84
C LEU A 45 -15.64 0.21 -7.15
N ASP A 46 -14.67 -0.67 -7.08
CA ASP A 46 -14.10 -1.39 -8.22
C ASP A 46 -14.43 -2.89 -8.21
N PRO A 47 -14.44 -3.56 -9.37
CA PRO A 47 -14.33 -5.03 -9.43
C PRO A 47 -13.05 -5.51 -8.71
N ILE A 48 -13.15 -6.66 -8.03
CA ILE A 48 -12.02 -7.26 -7.31
C ILE A 48 -10.86 -7.59 -8.27
N GLU A 49 -11.17 -7.92 -9.52
CA GLU A 49 -10.18 -8.24 -10.55
C GLU A 49 -9.29 -7.05 -10.94
N LYS A 50 -9.73 -5.81 -10.65
CA LYS A 50 -8.86 -4.61 -10.75
C LYS A 50 -7.80 -4.52 -9.64
N LYS A 51 -7.89 -5.38 -8.63
CA LYS A 51 -6.87 -5.51 -7.57
C LYS A 51 -5.91 -6.66 -7.88
N PRO A 52 -5.73 -7.01 -9.13
CA PRO A 52 -5.35 -8.26 -9.79
C PRO A 52 -5.54 -9.53 -8.94
N LEU A 53 -6.70 -9.63 -8.30
CA LEU A 53 -7.13 -10.82 -7.55
C LEU A 53 -8.16 -11.58 -8.37
N ARG A 54 -7.76 -12.74 -8.91
CA ARG A 54 -8.59 -13.56 -9.78
C ARG A 54 -9.22 -14.74 -9.07
N GLN A 55 -8.61 -15.17 -7.96
CA GLN A 55 -9.07 -16.32 -7.19
C GLN A 55 -9.73 -15.92 -5.87
N PHE A 56 -9.47 -14.72 -5.38
CA PHE A 56 -10.09 -14.20 -4.17
C PHE A 56 -11.43 -13.52 -4.48
N CYS A 57 -12.54 -14.14 -4.05
CA CYS A 57 -13.91 -13.61 -4.20
C CYS A 57 -14.25 -13.13 -5.63
N PRO A 58 -14.05 -13.93 -6.70
CA PRO A 58 -14.21 -13.48 -8.07
C PRO A 58 -15.64 -12.97 -8.36
N GLY A 59 -15.74 -11.92 -9.18
CA GLY A 59 -17.02 -11.27 -9.54
C GLY A 59 -17.55 -10.29 -8.48
N SER A 60 -16.91 -10.17 -7.32
CA SER A 60 -17.29 -9.20 -6.30
C SER A 60 -16.76 -7.80 -6.59
N LYS A 61 -17.24 -6.82 -5.82
CA LYS A 61 -16.70 -5.46 -5.81
C LYS A 61 -16.05 -5.16 -4.48
N ILE A 62 -15.09 -4.22 -4.51
CA ILE A 62 -14.40 -3.79 -3.30
C ILE A 62 -14.18 -2.27 -3.31
N LEU A 63 -14.40 -1.60 -2.18
CA LEU A 63 -14.11 -0.18 -2.03
C LEU A 63 -12.60 0.02 -2.05
N SER A 64 -12.09 0.59 -3.12
CA SER A 64 -10.66 0.86 -3.32
C SER A 64 -10.32 2.24 -2.82
N VAL A 65 -9.32 2.34 -1.95
CA VAL A 65 -8.81 3.60 -1.42
C VAL A 65 -7.32 3.73 -1.73
N GLY A 66 -6.89 4.94 -2.06
CA GLY A 66 -5.50 5.24 -2.32
C GLY A 66 -5.11 6.63 -1.88
N SER A 67 -3.83 6.81 -1.62
CA SER A 67 -3.21 8.06 -1.22
C SER A 67 -2.16 8.49 -2.25
N TYR A 68 -1.12 9.17 -1.83
CA TYR A 68 0.02 9.55 -2.66
C TYR A 68 1.32 9.03 -2.06
N GLY A 69 2.37 9.02 -2.88
CA GLY A 69 3.70 8.59 -2.51
C GLY A 69 3.93 7.08 -2.74
N CYS A 70 5.18 6.74 -2.96
CA CYS A 70 5.67 5.37 -3.13
C CYS A 70 7.17 5.35 -2.84
N ASN A 71 7.67 4.25 -2.29
CA ASN A 71 9.09 4.06 -2.02
C ASN A 71 9.88 3.47 -3.20
N LEU A 72 9.21 3.16 -4.33
CA LEU A 72 9.83 2.83 -5.62
C LEU A 72 9.69 3.97 -6.62
N SER A 73 10.45 3.91 -7.73
CA SER A 73 10.49 4.91 -8.80
C SER A 73 10.37 4.25 -10.18
N CYS A 74 9.40 3.32 -10.32
CA CYS A 74 9.20 2.56 -11.55
C CYS A 74 8.91 3.48 -12.75
N PRO A 75 9.68 3.42 -13.85
CA PRO A 75 9.48 4.29 -15.02
C PRO A 75 8.16 4.01 -15.75
N PHE A 76 7.63 2.80 -15.63
CA PHE A 76 6.37 2.34 -16.23
C PHE A 76 5.14 2.46 -15.31
N CYS A 77 5.24 3.21 -14.21
CA CYS A 77 4.13 3.32 -13.26
C CYS A 77 2.93 4.05 -13.88
N GLU A 78 1.82 3.35 -14.06
CA GLU A 78 0.58 3.95 -14.58
C GLU A 78 0.00 5.03 -13.64
N ASN A 79 0.26 4.91 -12.34
CA ASN A 79 -0.13 5.86 -11.31
C ASN A 79 1.01 6.84 -10.95
N HIS A 80 1.90 7.17 -11.89
CA HIS A 80 3.07 8.00 -11.65
C HIS A 80 2.72 9.32 -10.97
N ASN A 81 1.65 9.98 -11.41
CA ASN A 81 1.21 11.25 -10.85
C ASN A 81 0.82 11.18 -9.37
N LEU A 82 0.39 10.01 -8.87
CA LEU A 82 0.09 9.78 -7.45
C LEU A 82 1.31 9.25 -6.70
N SER A 83 1.98 8.25 -7.28
CA SER A 83 3.08 7.54 -6.62
C SER A 83 4.32 8.43 -6.41
N GLN A 84 4.53 9.43 -7.26
CA GLN A 84 5.64 10.38 -7.16
C GLN A 84 5.26 11.74 -6.58
N ALA A 85 3.98 11.95 -6.22
CA ALA A 85 3.49 13.19 -5.65
C ALA A 85 4.01 13.44 -4.21
N LYS A 86 4.16 14.71 -3.89
CA LYS A 86 4.39 15.25 -2.55
C LYS A 86 3.09 15.87 -2.01
N PRO A 87 3.03 16.20 -0.71
CA PRO A 87 1.94 17.00 -0.17
C PRO A 87 1.72 18.29 -0.95
N GLY A 88 0.50 18.51 -1.44
CA GLY A 88 0.14 19.68 -2.25
C GLY A 88 0.24 19.51 -3.76
N ASP A 89 0.92 18.49 -4.27
CA ASP A 89 1.02 18.23 -5.73
C ASP A 89 -0.29 17.66 -6.29
N VAL A 90 -1.09 17.00 -5.46
CA VAL A 90 -2.35 16.36 -5.85
C VAL A 90 -3.47 16.72 -4.88
N TYR A 91 -4.69 16.77 -5.40
CA TYR A 91 -5.86 16.96 -4.56
C TYR A 91 -6.07 15.73 -3.65
N THR A 92 -6.31 16.01 -2.37
CA THR A 92 -6.62 14.97 -1.37
C THR A 92 -7.89 15.31 -0.62
N MET A 93 -8.68 14.29 -0.33
CA MET A 93 -9.79 14.33 0.62
C MET A 93 -9.32 13.74 1.93
N HIS A 94 -9.73 14.30 3.05
CA HIS A 94 -9.41 13.71 4.35
C HIS A 94 -10.52 12.77 4.79
N PHE A 95 -10.14 11.53 5.13
CA PHE A 95 -11.04 10.50 5.67
C PHE A 95 -10.43 9.91 6.94
N THR A 96 -11.24 9.72 7.95
CA THR A 96 -10.87 8.87 9.09
C THR A 96 -11.04 7.39 8.73
N PRO A 97 -10.40 6.46 9.46
CA PRO A 97 -10.65 5.02 9.30
C PRO A 97 -12.13 4.64 9.41
N GLU A 98 -12.87 5.27 10.34
CA GLU A 98 -14.30 5.06 10.55
C GLU A 98 -15.11 5.46 9.32
N GLU A 99 -14.86 6.64 8.74
CA GLU A 99 -15.55 7.14 7.56
C GLU A 99 -15.33 6.24 6.34
N VAL A 100 -14.11 5.69 6.17
CA VAL A 100 -13.83 4.70 5.12
C VAL A 100 -14.64 3.42 5.34
N VAL A 101 -14.67 2.91 6.56
CA VAL A 101 -15.42 1.69 6.89
C VAL A 101 -16.92 1.89 6.78
N GLU A 102 -17.47 3.01 7.24
CA GLU A 102 -18.88 3.36 7.07
C GLU A 102 -19.25 3.45 5.58
N ARG A 103 -18.39 4.05 4.77
CA ARG A 103 -18.56 4.09 3.32
C ARG A 103 -18.56 2.68 2.72
N ALA A 104 -17.66 1.80 3.17
CA ALA A 104 -17.62 0.41 2.70
C ALA A 104 -18.90 -0.35 3.09
N VAL A 105 -19.39 -0.21 4.30
CA VAL A 105 -20.66 -0.81 4.77
C VAL A 105 -21.83 -0.31 3.92
N SER A 106 -21.93 0.99 3.66
CA SER A 106 -23.02 1.58 2.86
C SER A 106 -23.08 1.12 1.40
N LEU A 107 -22.07 0.41 0.93
CA LEU A 107 -21.97 -0.13 -0.44
C LEU A 107 -22.16 -1.66 -0.50
N GLN A 108 -22.47 -2.34 0.60
CA GLN A 108 -22.63 -3.79 0.61
C GLN A 108 -23.78 -4.26 -0.27
N ASP A 109 -24.89 -3.51 -0.31
CA ASP A 109 -26.01 -3.74 -1.21
C ASP A 109 -25.67 -3.60 -2.71
N LYS A 110 -24.55 -2.92 -3.04
CA LYS A 110 -23.99 -2.78 -4.39
C LYS A 110 -22.91 -3.83 -4.70
N GLY A 111 -22.77 -4.84 -3.83
CA GLY A 111 -21.83 -5.94 -4.01
C GLY A 111 -20.43 -5.66 -3.43
N ASN A 112 -20.28 -4.62 -2.58
CA ASN A 112 -19.02 -4.37 -1.88
C ASN A 112 -18.77 -5.44 -0.83
N ILE A 113 -17.60 -6.08 -0.88
CA ILE A 113 -17.18 -7.07 0.12
C ILE A 113 -16.25 -6.47 1.20
N GLY A 114 -15.69 -5.26 0.99
CA GLY A 114 -14.72 -4.72 1.93
C GLY A 114 -13.93 -3.51 1.43
N VAL A 115 -12.71 -3.39 1.91
CA VAL A 115 -11.79 -2.29 1.59
C VAL A 115 -10.49 -2.82 0.97
N ALA A 116 -10.05 -2.21 -0.13
CA ALA A 116 -8.76 -2.46 -0.76
C ALA A 116 -7.87 -1.21 -0.70
N PHE A 117 -6.67 -1.34 -0.19
CA PHE A 117 -5.65 -0.30 -0.17
C PHE A 117 -4.76 -0.45 -1.41
N THR A 118 -4.72 0.56 -2.29
CA THR A 118 -4.15 0.44 -3.65
C THR A 118 -3.79 1.79 -4.26
N TYR A 119 -3.48 1.84 -5.56
CA TYR A 119 -3.12 2.98 -6.41
C TYR A 119 -1.73 3.57 -6.19
N ASN A 120 -1.30 3.79 -4.96
CA ASN A 120 0.06 4.10 -4.56
C ASN A 120 0.65 2.92 -3.77
N GLU A 121 1.76 3.10 -3.04
CA GLU A 121 2.23 2.07 -2.10
C GLU A 121 1.55 2.23 -0.73
N PRO A 122 0.60 1.38 -0.36
CA PRO A 122 -0.13 1.54 0.89
C PRO A 122 0.72 1.30 2.15
N MET A 123 1.79 0.51 2.07
CA MET A 123 2.63 0.22 3.22
C MET A 123 3.35 1.46 3.77
N ILE A 124 3.55 2.51 2.98
CA ILE A 124 4.12 3.77 3.50
C ILE A 124 3.16 4.51 4.44
N SER A 125 1.86 4.16 4.39
CA SER A 125 0.79 4.67 5.25
C SER A 125 0.26 3.57 6.17
N MET A 126 1.13 2.69 6.64
CA MET A 126 0.80 1.46 7.35
C MET A 126 -0.13 1.69 8.55
N GLU A 127 0.04 2.81 9.26
CA GLU A 127 -0.80 3.16 10.41
C GLU A 127 -2.26 3.35 9.99
N PHE A 128 -2.52 4.08 8.90
CA PHE A 128 -3.87 4.25 8.36
C PHE A 128 -4.46 2.96 7.82
N VAL A 129 -3.64 2.16 7.14
CA VAL A 129 -4.03 0.83 6.63
C VAL A 129 -4.44 -0.08 7.78
N ARG A 130 -3.62 -0.17 8.84
CA ARG A 130 -3.87 -0.98 10.03
C ARG A 130 -5.18 -0.56 10.72
N ASP A 131 -5.30 0.72 11.03
CA ASP A 131 -6.44 1.25 11.79
C ASP A 131 -7.76 1.04 11.01
N THR A 132 -7.75 1.28 9.69
CA THR A 132 -8.90 1.02 8.83
C THR A 132 -9.21 -0.48 8.70
N ALA A 133 -8.19 -1.32 8.49
CA ALA A 133 -8.37 -2.76 8.34
C ALA A 133 -8.91 -3.40 9.63
N MET A 134 -8.42 -2.98 10.79
CA MET A 134 -8.91 -3.44 12.09
C MET A 134 -10.41 -3.14 12.25
N LEU A 135 -10.85 -1.93 11.93
CA LEU A 135 -12.27 -1.56 12.00
C LEU A 135 -13.11 -2.30 10.94
N ALA A 136 -12.59 -2.47 9.73
CA ALA A 136 -13.27 -3.24 8.68
C ALA A 136 -13.51 -4.69 9.11
N LYS A 137 -12.53 -5.35 9.73
CA LYS A 137 -12.66 -6.70 10.28
C LYS A 137 -13.73 -6.79 11.35
N GLN A 138 -13.85 -5.79 12.23
CA GLN A 138 -14.91 -5.73 13.26
C GLN A 138 -16.32 -5.65 12.65
N LYS A 139 -16.45 -5.11 11.43
CA LYS A 139 -17.71 -5.06 10.65
C LYS A 139 -17.91 -6.27 9.73
N GLY A 140 -17.05 -7.30 9.81
CA GLY A 140 -17.11 -8.48 8.94
C GLY A 140 -16.75 -8.22 7.48
N LEU A 141 -16.13 -7.08 7.17
CA LEU A 141 -15.68 -6.72 5.84
C LEU A 141 -14.33 -7.40 5.52
N LYS A 142 -14.11 -7.68 4.23
CA LYS A 142 -12.84 -8.15 3.71
C LYS A 142 -11.84 -7.00 3.57
N THR A 143 -10.57 -7.31 3.74
CA THR A 143 -9.48 -6.34 3.62
C THR A 143 -8.43 -6.84 2.65
N VAL A 144 -8.07 -6.01 1.70
CA VAL A 144 -7.16 -6.33 0.59
C VAL A 144 -6.03 -5.31 0.53
N LEU A 145 -4.81 -5.78 0.30
CA LEU A 145 -3.63 -4.97 0.09
C LEU A 145 -3.07 -5.20 -1.32
N VAL A 146 -2.88 -4.14 -2.10
CA VAL A 146 -2.14 -4.17 -3.38
C VAL A 146 -0.84 -3.42 -3.16
N THR A 147 0.28 -4.14 -3.13
CA THR A 147 1.57 -3.61 -2.67
C THR A 147 2.74 -4.03 -3.56
N ASN A 148 3.81 -3.28 -3.54
CA ASN A 148 5.07 -3.65 -4.17
C ASN A 148 5.94 -4.59 -3.30
N GLY A 149 5.49 -4.93 -2.10
CA GLY A 149 6.14 -5.90 -1.20
C GLY A 149 7.49 -5.47 -0.62
N THR A 150 7.82 -4.18 -0.60
CA THR A 150 9.13 -3.71 -0.13
C THR A 150 9.14 -3.19 1.31
N ALA A 151 8.08 -3.42 2.07
CA ALA A 151 8.06 -3.15 3.50
C ALA A 151 8.88 -4.19 4.27
N GLU A 152 9.36 -3.80 5.45
CA GLU A 152 10.02 -4.73 6.36
C GLU A 152 9.03 -5.78 6.89
N VAL A 153 9.53 -6.98 7.19
CA VAL A 153 8.70 -8.09 7.65
C VAL A 153 8.05 -7.77 9.00
N ASP A 154 8.76 -7.10 9.90
CA ASP A 154 8.22 -6.71 11.20
C ASP A 154 7.00 -5.78 11.07
N VAL A 155 7.03 -4.88 10.07
CA VAL A 155 5.89 -4.00 9.75
C VAL A 155 4.74 -4.78 9.11
N LEU A 156 5.04 -5.77 8.27
CA LEU A 156 4.04 -6.67 7.72
C LEU A 156 3.32 -7.46 8.82
N GLU A 157 4.05 -7.95 9.84
CA GLU A 157 3.50 -8.70 10.97
C GLU A 157 2.40 -7.93 11.71
N GLU A 158 2.53 -6.61 11.83
CA GLU A 158 1.50 -5.78 12.45
C GLU A 158 0.19 -5.73 11.66
N LEU A 159 0.24 -5.96 10.34
CA LEU A 159 -0.93 -5.91 9.45
C LEU A 159 -1.57 -7.26 9.21
N LEU A 160 -0.79 -8.34 9.20
CA LEU A 160 -1.26 -9.69 8.85
C LEU A 160 -2.54 -10.15 9.58
N PRO A 161 -2.76 -9.85 10.87
CA PRO A 161 -4.00 -10.21 11.56
C PRO A 161 -5.26 -9.59 10.94
N TYR A 162 -5.10 -8.51 10.19
CA TYR A 162 -6.21 -7.71 9.66
C TYR A 162 -6.37 -7.81 8.14
N ILE A 163 -5.48 -8.52 7.41
CA ILE A 163 -5.50 -8.63 5.95
C ILE A 163 -5.98 -10.00 5.51
N ASP A 164 -7.02 -10.06 4.65
CA ASP A 164 -7.57 -11.30 4.10
C ASP A 164 -6.84 -11.73 2.82
N ALA A 165 -6.45 -10.79 1.98
CA ALA A 165 -5.75 -11.07 0.72
C ALA A 165 -4.79 -9.96 0.32
N MET A 166 -3.75 -10.34 -0.43
CA MET A 166 -2.80 -9.42 -1.05
C MET A 166 -2.61 -9.73 -2.52
N ASN A 167 -2.48 -8.69 -3.33
CA ASN A 167 -1.78 -8.78 -4.59
C ASN A 167 -0.40 -8.14 -4.40
N VAL A 168 0.66 -8.89 -4.70
CA VAL A 168 2.03 -8.38 -4.63
C VAL A 168 2.58 -8.20 -6.05
N ASP A 169 2.91 -6.97 -6.38
CA ASP A 169 3.59 -6.62 -7.63
C ASP A 169 5.06 -7.05 -7.60
N PHE A 170 5.34 -8.25 -8.05
CA PHE A 170 6.70 -8.75 -8.24
C PHE A 170 7.23 -8.29 -9.60
N LYS A 171 7.96 -7.20 -9.62
CA LYS A 171 8.24 -6.40 -10.83
C LYS A 171 9.38 -6.91 -11.71
N GLY A 172 9.93 -8.09 -11.43
CA GLY A 172 11.00 -8.73 -12.21
C GLY A 172 11.85 -9.67 -11.38
N PHE A 173 12.76 -10.39 -12.02
CA PHE A 173 13.58 -11.44 -11.41
C PHE A 173 15.06 -11.04 -11.27
N ASP A 174 15.44 -9.86 -11.78
CA ASP A 174 16.83 -9.40 -11.80
C ASP A 174 17.11 -8.43 -10.64
N TYR A 175 18.18 -8.70 -9.87
CA TYR A 175 18.61 -7.87 -8.76
C TYR A 175 19.02 -6.46 -9.19
N TYR A 176 19.73 -6.34 -10.31
CA TYR A 176 20.21 -5.05 -10.80
C TYR A 176 19.06 -4.20 -11.34
N TYR A 177 18.07 -4.83 -11.98
CA TYR A 177 16.85 -4.17 -12.41
C TYR A 177 16.11 -3.55 -11.21
N TYR A 178 15.88 -4.35 -10.15
CA TYR A 178 15.28 -3.81 -8.91
C TYR A 178 16.07 -2.65 -8.34
N LYS A 179 17.39 -2.80 -8.24
CA LYS A 179 18.26 -1.81 -7.60
C LYS A 179 18.43 -0.54 -8.42
N LYS A 180 18.62 -0.66 -9.74
CA LYS A 180 18.98 0.46 -10.62
C LYS A 180 17.80 1.14 -11.26
N THR A 181 16.79 0.37 -11.70
CA THR A 181 15.63 0.88 -12.42
C THR A 181 14.48 1.22 -11.47
N LEU A 182 14.16 0.32 -10.54
CA LEU A 182 13.04 0.52 -9.62
C LEU A 182 13.43 1.29 -8.34
N GLY A 183 14.71 1.27 -7.98
CA GLY A 183 15.20 1.84 -6.71
C GLY A 183 14.80 1.01 -5.49
N GLY A 184 14.65 -0.32 -5.66
CA GLY A 184 14.20 -1.28 -4.64
C GLY A 184 15.23 -2.36 -4.29
N ASP A 185 14.77 -3.39 -3.58
CA ASP A 185 15.52 -4.60 -3.26
C ASP A 185 14.62 -5.82 -3.41
N ILE A 186 14.96 -6.71 -4.37
CA ILE A 186 14.20 -7.93 -4.67
C ILE A 186 14.16 -8.89 -3.48
N ASN A 187 15.25 -8.96 -2.68
CA ASN A 187 15.31 -9.90 -1.56
C ASN A 187 14.29 -9.57 -0.46
N ILE A 188 13.99 -8.28 -0.28
CA ILE A 188 12.94 -7.85 0.65
C ILE A 188 11.58 -8.29 0.14
N VAL A 189 11.30 -8.10 -1.15
CA VAL A 189 10.03 -8.53 -1.76
C VAL A 189 9.84 -10.05 -1.63
N ILE A 190 10.89 -10.84 -1.85
CA ILE A 190 10.83 -12.30 -1.68
C ILE A 190 10.47 -12.66 -0.23
N ARG A 191 11.19 -12.11 0.76
CA ARG A 191 10.90 -12.36 2.19
C ARG A 191 9.48 -11.91 2.58
N PHE A 192 9.03 -10.77 2.05
CA PHE A 192 7.67 -10.28 2.26
C PHE A 192 6.63 -11.28 1.74
N ILE A 193 6.80 -11.79 0.51
CA ILE A 193 5.91 -12.78 -0.08
C ILE A 193 5.92 -14.08 0.72
N GLU A 194 7.12 -14.61 1.04
CA GLU A 194 7.29 -15.84 1.82
C GLU A 194 6.60 -15.77 3.18
N ARG A 195 6.59 -14.58 3.79
CA ARG A 195 5.88 -14.38 5.06
C ARG A 195 4.36 -14.22 4.86
N ALA A 196 3.94 -13.45 3.87
CA ALA A 196 2.53 -13.17 3.61
C ALA A 196 1.72 -14.44 3.29
N ILE A 197 2.26 -15.36 2.47
CA ILE A 197 1.58 -16.61 2.08
C ILE A 197 1.27 -17.55 3.25
N GLN A 198 1.92 -17.37 4.39
CA GLN A 198 1.68 -18.18 5.59
C GLN A 198 0.45 -17.67 6.37
N SER A 199 -0.10 -16.50 6.05
CA SER A 199 -1.11 -15.83 6.86
C SER A 199 -2.35 -15.38 6.12
N CYS A 200 -2.27 -15.09 4.83
CA CYS A 200 -3.39 -14.64 4.01
C CYS A 200 -3.31 -15.17 2.58
N HIS A 201 -4.40 -14.97 1.82
CA HIS A 201 -4.38 -15.29 0.39
C HIS A 201 -3.45 -14.32 -0.36
N VAL A 202 -2.52 -14.84 -1.17
CA VAL A 202 -1.59 -14.03 -1.96
C VAL A 202 -1.66 -14.40 -3.43
N GLU A 203 -1.86 -13.39 -4.28
CA GLU A 203 -1.67 -13.50 -5.72
C GLU A 203 -0.51 -12.57 -6.14
N ILE A 204 0.30 -13.01 -7.09
CA ILE A 204 1.47 -12.27 -7.56
C ILE A 204 1.19 -11.77 -8.98
N THR A 205 1.50 -10.51 -9.22
CA THR A 205 1.45 -9.92 -10.55
C THR A 205 2.87 -9.52 -10.99
N THR A 206 3.22 -9.90 -12.22
CA THR A 206 4.45 -9.42 -12.86
C THR A 206 4.07 -8.74 -14.18
N LEU A 207 4.32 -7.44 -14.26
CA LEU A 207 4.16 -6.68 -15.50
C LEU A 207 5.35 -6.97 -16.40
N VAL A 208 5.08 -7.51 -17.58
CA VAL A 208 6.11 -7.70 -18.62
C VAL A 208 6.20 -6.43 -19.45
N VAL A 209 7.32 -5.70 -19.29
CA VAL A 209 7.58 -4.47 -20.05
C VAL A 209 8.53 -4.80 -21.21
N PRO A 210 8.09 -4.59 -22.47
CA PRO A 210 8.95 -4.84 -23.62
C PRO A 210 10.25 -4.03 -23.58
N ASN A 211 11.38 -4.68 -23.80
CA ASN A 211 12.74 -4.12 -23.82
C ASN A 211 13.28 -3.66 -22.45
N GLU A 212 12.69 -4.08 -21.36
CA GLU A 212 13.22 -3.89 -20.00
C GLU A 212 13.45 -5.24 -19.28
#